data_5c30ff3f04f3b429b1a26f177fcfa5b7
#
_entry.id   5c30ff3f04f3b429b1a26f177fcfa5b7
#
_cell.length_a   1.000
_cell.length_b   1.000
_cell.length_c   1.000
_cell.angle_alpha   90.00
_cell.angle_beta   90.00
_cell.angle_gamma   90.00
#
_symmetry.space_group_name_H-M   'P 1'
#
loop_
_entity.id
_entity.type
_entity.pdbx_description
1 polymer ?
#
loop_
_entity_poly.entity_id
_entity_poly.type
_entity_poly.pdbx_seq_one_letter_code
_entity_poly.pdbx_strand_id
1 'polypeptide(L)'
;MLATIDKKLQTIRNSLPNEGLFADKDWLISPEAFPISEKFADELEHLGHRLFVFQRACNQLYQLSARGKQPDWIAKYLDAGKPAELVESSRRKQIRDDLPRIIRPDLILTDEGYTIAEIDSVPGGIGLTGWLNQTYSAFDPEIIGGADGMIDGFHSVLPRCGDIVISQEAATYQPEMQWMTVQLRDRHCDCEWRVVPAENYEPQGGRDVYRFFELFDLPNIPNVDNLLRANAEGRLRITPPIKPYLEEKMWFALFWMQPLREFWRRELGDKYFLQLQKAIPYSWLLDPTPLPQHAVIPRLEIHDWREATKFSQKERDLLLKVSGFSPLGWGSRGVALGADLPHHEWEKRIEHALTSFGEQPTILQQFHKGSLFEHQYYEGENGEVRALKGRVRLCPYYFVEGDRVKMRGALTTIVPADKKLIHGMRDGIMVPTRISTS
;
A
#
# COMPACT_ATOMS: atom_id res chain seq x y z
N MET A 1 -29.70 -3.87 -25.68
CA MET A 1 -28.38 -3.48 -25.12
C MET A 1 -28.40 -2.06 -24.54
N LEU A 2 -28.80 -1.02 -25.25
CA LEU A 2 -28.87 0.37 -24.75
C LEU A 2 -29.70 0.54 -23.47
N ALA A 3 -30.90 -0.05 -23.38
CA ALA A 3 -31.75 0.03 -22.19
C ALA A 3 -31.12 -0.61 -20.93
N THR A 4 -30.24 -1.62 -21.11
CA THR A 4 -29.54 -2.27 -20.00
C THR A 4 -28.32 -1.43 -19.55
N ILE A 5 -27.68 -0.73 -20.47
CA ILE A 5 -26.54 0.18 -20.17
C ILE A 5 -27.05 1.36 -19.35
N ASP A 6 -28.14 2.00 -19.77
CA ASP A 6 -28.81 3.08 -19.01
C ASP A 6 -29.17 2.66 -17.58
N LYS A 7 -29.68 1.44 -17.41
CA LYS A 7 -30.05 0.91 -16.09
C LYS A 7 -28.84 0.75 -15.18
N LYS A 8 -27.69 0.28 -15.69
CA LYS A 8 -26.45 0.16 -14.91
C LYS A 8 -25.93 1.53 -14.49
N LEU A 9 -25.86 2.47 -15.42
CA LEU A 9 -25.42 3.84 -15.14
C LEU A 9 -26.30 4.50 -14.07
N GLN A 10 -27.62 4.35 -14.19
CA GLN A 10 -28.58 4.85 -13.20
C GLN A 10 -28.36 4.18 -11.83
N THR A 11 -28.16 2.86 -11.80
CA THR A 11 -27.86 2.14 -10.56
C THR A 11 -26.60 2.69 -9.89
N ILE A 12 -25.52 2.85 -10.65
CA ILE A 12 -24.26 3.37 -10.13
C ILE A 12 -24.43 4.83 -9.63
N ARG A 13 -25.06 5.70 -10.43
CA ARG A 13 -25.28 7.11 -10.04
C ARG A 13 -26.19 7.24 -8.83
N ASN A 14 -27.25 6.44 -8.74
CA ASN A 14 -28.18 6.48 -7.61
C ASN A 14 -27.55 5.92 -6.31
N SER A 15 -26.54 5.09 -6.42
CA SER A 15 -25.80 4.56 -5.26
C SER A 15 -24.70 5.49 -4.76
N LEU A 16 -24.32 6.52 -5.53
CA LEU A 16 -23.34 7.51 -5.11
C LEU A 16 -23.91 8.29 -3.90
N PRO A 17 -23.18 8.34 -2.79
CA PRO A 17 -23.58 9.17 -1.65
C PRO A 17 -23.66 10.65 -2.08
N ASN A 18 -24.75 11.33 -1.70
CA ASN A 18 -24.95 12.74 -2.02
C ASN A 18 -23.92 13.66 -1.32
N GLU A 19 -23.36 13.20 -0.21
CA GLU A 19 -22.35 13.91 0.57
C GLU A 19 -21.24 12.94 1.00
N GLY A 20 -20.04 13.43 1.14
CA GLY A 20 -18.94 12.69 1.78
C GLY A 20 -18.10 11.89 0.80
N LEU A 21 -18.27 10.59 0.74
CA LEU A 21 -17.32 9.60 0.21
C LEU A 21 -16.68 9.95 -1.14
N PHE A 22 -17.39 10.68 -2.00
CA PHE A 22 -16.95 10.98 -3.37
C PHE A 22 -17.18 12.43 -3.81
N ALA A 23 -17.59 13.33 -2.90
CA ALA A 23 -17.97 14.71 -3.25
C ALA A 23 -16.87 15.48 -4.02
N ASP A 24 -15.60 15.17 -3.71
CA ASP A 24 -14.42 15.85 -4.29
C ASP A 24 -13.60 14.96 -5.23
N LYS A 25 -14.14 13.80 -5.64
CA LYS A 25 -13.36 12.82 -6.39
C LYS A 25 -13.90 12.63 -7.80
N ASP A 26 -13.11 13.10 -8.76
CA ASP A 26 -13.39 12.91 -10.19
C ASP A 26 -12.78 11.60 -10.70
N TRP A 27 -13.60 10.61 -11.03
CA TRP A 27 -13.19 9.44 -11.82
C TRP A 27 -14.25 9.11 -12.87
N LEU A 28 -13.83 8.35 -13.89
CA LEU A 28 -14.71 7.90 -14.95
C LEU A 28 -15.49 6.67 -14.50
N ILE A 29 -16.81 6.73 -14.57
CA ILE A 29 -17.70 5.60 -14.25
C ILE A 29 -17.68 4.61 -15.41
N SER A 30 -17.58 3.31 -15.10
CA SER A 30 -17.59 2.24 -16.10
C SER A 30 -18.87 1.41 -16.04
N PRO A 31 -19.34 0.86 -17.17
CA PRO A 31 -20.47 -0.10 -17.21
C PRO A 31 -20.09 -1.48 -16.65
N GLU A 32 -18.82 -1.77 -16.43
CA GLU A 32 -18.35 -3.10 -16.11
C GLU A 32 -17.17 -3.08 -15.12
N ALA A 33 -17.02 -4.16 -14.34
CA ALA A 33 -15.87 -4.40 -13.51
C ALA A 33 -14.65 -4.85 -14.35
N PHE A 34 -13.44 -4.69 -13.83
CA PHE A 34 -12.23 -5.10 -14.55
C PHE A 34 -12.07 -6.63 -14.48
N PRO A 35 -12.02 -7.31 -15.64
CA PRO A 35 -11.95 -8.77 -15.67
C PRO A 35 -10.52 -9.28 -15.48
N ILE A 36 -10.36 -10.32 -14.66
CA ILE A 36 -9.13 -11.11 -14.57
C ILE A 36 -9.46 -12.59 -14.74
N SER A 37 -8.51 -13.40 -15.24
CA SER A 37 -8.71 -14.84 -15.38
C SER A 37 -8.77 -15.53 -14.01
N GLU A 38 -9.45 -16.69 -13.92
CA GLU A 38 -9.49 -17.54 -12.72
C GLU A 38 -8.08 -17.89 -12.21
N LYS A 39 -7.17 -18.23 -13.13
CA LYS A 39 -5.78 -18.53 -12.79
C LYS A 39 -5.08 -17.34 -12.12
N PHE A 40 -5.35 -16.12 -12.58
CA PHE A 40 -4.75 -14.94 -11.99
C PHE A 40 -5.41 -14.58 -10.65
N ALA A 41 -6.72 -14.80 -10.51
CA ALA A 41 -7.42 -14.64 -9.24
C ALA A 41 -6.87 -15.61 -8.17
N ASP A 42 -6.60 -16.87 -8.52
CA ASP A 42 -5.96 -17.87 -7.66
C ASP A 42 -4.53 -17.43 -7.26
N GLU A 43 -3.74 -16.93 -8.20
CA GLU A 43 -2.42 -16.37 -7.91
C GLU A 43 -2.49 -15.19 -6.94
N LEU A 44 -3.48 -14.29 -7.09
CA LEU A 44 -3.69 -13.17 -6.17
C LEU A 44 -4.11 -13.64 -4.78
N GLU A 45 -4.97 -14.65 -4.67
CA GLU A 45 -5.35 -15.20 -3.35
C GLU A 45 -4.11 -15.74 -2.60
N HIS A 46 -3.24 -16.47 -3.31
CA HIS A 46 -2.00 -16.98 -2.74
C HIS A 46 -0.97 -15.86 -2.43
N LEU A 47 -1.00 -14.77 -3.17
CA LEU A 47 -0.11 -13.62 -2.93
C LEU A 47 -0.31 -13.03 -1.54
N GLY A 48 -1.54 -12.96 -1.05
CA GLY A 48 -1.84 -12.41 0.29
C GLY A 48 -1.07 -13.14 1.39
N HIS A 49 -1.08 -14.46 1.38
CA HIS A 49 -0.33 -15.25 2.34
C HIS A 49 1.19 -15.06 2.19
N ARG A 50 1.71 -14.99 0.98
CA ARG A 50 3.15 -14.73 0.73
C ARG A 50 3.59 -13.37 1.28
N LEU A 51 2.76 -12.33 1.11
CA LEU A 51 3.05 -11.00 1.64
C LEU A 51 2.99 -10.96 3.17
N PHE A 52 2.05 -11.68 3.77
CA PHE A 52 2.00 -11.82 5.23
C PHE A 52 3.25 -12.49 5.79
N VAL A 53 3.70 -13.59 5.16
CA VAL A 53 4.95 -14.27 5.54
C VAL A 53 6.15 -13.34 5.32
N PHE A 54 6.16 -12.55 4.25
CA PHE A 54 7.19 -11.53 4.01
C PHE A 54 7.23 -10.47 5.10
N GLN A 55 6.09 -9.89 5.48
CA GLN A 55 6.02 -8.90 6.58
C GLN A 55 6.46 -9.50 7.92
N ARG A 56 6.12 -10.77 8.18
CA ARG A 56 6.60 -11.48 9.37
C ARG A 56 8.12 -11.62 9.35
N ALA A 57 8.70 -11.99 8.21
CA ALA A 57 10.15 -12.08 8.06
C ALA A 57 10.83 -10.70 8.20
N CYS A 58 10.26 -9.62 7.68
CA CYS A 58 10.71 -8.24 7.89
C CYS A 58 10.75 -7.89 9.39
N ASN A 59 9.65 -8.14 10.09
CA ASN A 59 9.57 -7.92 11.53
C ASN A 59 10.64 -8.71 12.30
N GLN A 60 10.81 -9.98 11.95
CA GLN A 60 11.80 -10.85 12.58
C GLN A 60 13.23 -10.38 12.31
N LEU A 61 13.56 -9.99 11.08
CA LEU A 61 14.89 -9.51 10.71
C LEU A 61 15.25 -8.25 11.51
N TYR A 62 14.34 -7.28 11.56
CA TYR A 62 14.54 -6.08 12.38
C TYR A 62 14.76 -6.42 13.85
N GLN A 63 13.90 -7.25 14.43
CA GLN A 63 13.99 -7.65 15.83
C GLN A 63 15.28 -8.40 16.17
N LEU A 64 15.79 -9.22 15.26
CA LEU A 64 17.07 -9.92 15.43
C LEU A 64 18.25 -8.96 15.31
N SER A 65 18.21 -8.02 14.36
CA SER A 65 19.23 -6.99 14.19
C SER A 65 19.30 -6.08 15.42
N ALA A 66 18.18 -5.58 15.90
CA ALA A 66 18.11 -4.73 17.10
C ALA A 66 18.64 -5.41 18.37
N ARG A 67 18.72 -6.75 18.40
CA ARG A 67 19.28 -7.55 19.53
C ARG A 67 20.68 -8.09 19.24
N GLY A 68 21.35 -7.66 18.18
CA GLY A 68 22.68 -8.11 17.81
C GLY A 68 22.76 -9.58 17.34
N LYS A 69 21.63 -10.20 16.95
CA LYS A 69 21.59 -11.57 16.39
C LYS A 69 21.61 -11.60 14.86
N GLN A 70 21.49 -10.45 14.24
CA GLN A 70 21.72 -10.16 12.83
C GLN A 70 22.54 -8.88 12.75
N PRO A 71 23.14 -8.53 11.60
CA PRO A 71 23.94 -7.31 11.46
C PRO A 71 23.20 -6.07 11.96
N ASP A 72 23.85 -5.26 12.78
CA ASP A 72 23.26 -4.11 13.47
C ASP A 72 22.88 -2.97 12.51
N TRP A 73 23.55 -2.87 11.35
CA TRP A 73 23.26 -1.87 10.33
C TRP A 73 21.81 -1.95 9.80
N ILE A 74 21.17 -3.15 9.83
CA ILE A 74 19.79 -3.31 9.36
C ILE A 74 18.83 -2.49 10.22
N ALA A 75 18.91 -2.66 11.54
CA ALA A 75 18.09 -1.88 12.47
C ALA A 75 18.45 -0.39 12.41
N LYS A 76 19.74 -0.04 12.32
CA LYS A 76 20.19 1.35 12.19
C LYS A 76 19.61 2.05 10.97
N TYR A 77 19.56 1.38 9.82
CA TYR A 77 18.98 1.94 8.60
C TYR A 77 17.46 2.12 8.71
N LEU A 78 16.78 1.12 9.27
CA LEU A 78 15.34 1.15 9.47
C LEU A 78 14.90 2.13 10.57
N ASP A 79 15.81 2.53 11.46
CA ASP A 79 15.56 3.54 12.51
C ASP A 79 15.96 4.95 12.07
N ALA A 80 16.66 5.09 10.94
CA ALA A 80 17.14 6.39 10.47
C ALA A 80 15.99 7.41 10.36
N GLY A 81 16.22 8.61 10.90
CA GLY A 81 15.27 9.72 10.91
C GLY A 81 14.06 9.57 11.86
N LYS A 82 14.03 8.51 12.66
CA LYS A 82 12.89 8.25 13.57
C LYS A 82 13.18 8.70 15.00
N PRO A 83 12.18 9.26 15.72
CA PRO A 83 12.34 9.61 17.13
C PRO A 83 12.74 8.40 17.97
N ALA A 84 13.72 8.57 18.88
CA ALA A 84 14.24 7.50 19.71
C ALA A 84 13.16 6.81 20.57
N GLU A 85 12.21 7.58 21.10
CA GLU A 85 11.09 7.07 21.90
C GLU A 85 10.16 6.17 21.08
N LEU A 86 9.91 6.52 19.80
CA LEU A 86 9.10 5.70 18.89
C LEU A 86 9.83 4.40 18.56
N VAL A 87 11.15 4.47 18.30
CA VAL A 87 11.98 3.29 18.04
C VAL A 87 11.96 2.37 19.25
N GLU A 88 12.17 2.90 20.47
CA GLU A 88 12.14 2.11 21.71
C GLU A 88 10.76 1.48 21.94
N SER A 89 9.69 2.26 21.77
CA SER A 89 8.31 1.76 21.89
C SER A 89 8.02 0.62 20.92
N SER A 90 8.48 0.72 19.67
CA SER A 90 8.28 -0.31 18.64
C SER A 90 8.97 -1.65 18.93
N ARG A 91 9.96 -1.66 19.83
CA ARG A 91 10.74 -2.84 20.23
C ARG A 91 10.20 -3.56 21.45
N ARG A 92 9.15 -3.04 22.08
CA ARG A 92 8.60 -3.61 23.32
C ARG A 92 8.04 -5.02 23.11
N LYS A 93 8.18 -5.85 24.14
CA LYS A 93 7.77 -7.27 24.10
C LYS A 93 6.26 -7.43 23.81
N GLN A 94 5.44 -6.52 24.31
CA GLN A 94 3.98 -6.59 24.21
C GLN A 94 3.47 -6.56 22.77
N ILE A 95 4.15 -5.77 21.90
CA ILE A 95 3.78 -5.62 20.49
C ILE A 95 4.74 -6.33 19.54
N ARG A 96 5.71 -7.09 20.07
CA ARG A 96 6.78 -7.68 19.28
C ARG A 96 6.30 -8.50 18.10
N ASP A 97 5.26 -9.27 18.28
CA ASP A 97 4.75 -10.21 17.29
C ASP A 97 3.55 -9.64 16.51
N ASP A 98 3.12 -8.40 16.84
CA ASP A 98 2.05 -7.73 16.11
C ASP A 98 2.48 -7.37 14.69
N LEU A 99 1.58 -7.61 13.74
CA LEU A 99 1.75 -7.31 12.31
C LEU A 99 0.52 -6.55 11.78
N PRO A 100 0.66 -5.83 10.67
CA PRO A 100 -0.48 -5.28 9.97
C PRO A 100 -1.51 -6.37 9.65
N ARG A 101 -2.79 -6.08 9.89
CA ARG A 101 -3.89 -7.03 9.62
C ARG A 101 -4.62 -6.75 8.32
N ILE A 102 -4.33 -5.63 7.70
CA ILE A 102 -4.72 -5.31 6.32
C ILE A 102 -3.43 -5.12 5.52
N ILE A 103 -3.35 -5.77 4.37
CA ILE A 103 -2.22 -5.70 3.46
C ILE A 103 -2.78 -5.35 2.09
N ARG A 104 -2.33 -4.24 1.50
CA ARG A 104 -2.68 -3.85 0.14
C ARG A 104 -1.41 -3.64 -0.67
N PRO A 105 -1.05 -4.56 -1.55
CA PRO A 105 -0.03 -4.27 -2.55
C PRO A 105 -0.62 -3.43 -3.69
N ASP A 106 0.15 -2.51 -4.21
CA ASP A 106 -0.12 -1.85 -5.48
C ASP A 106 0.56 -2.65 -6.60
N LEU A 107 -0.23 -3.35 -7.40
CA LEU A 107 0.24 -4.19 -8.49
C LEU A 107 0.14 -3.44 -9.81
N ILE A 108 1.24 -3.33 -10.54
CA ILE A 108 1.26 -2.86 -11.92
C ILE A 108 1.22 -4.09 -12.82
N LEU A 109 0.18 -4.19 -13.65
CA LEU A 109 0.04 -5.30 -14.60
C LEU A 109 1.00 -5.08 -15.77
N THR A 110 1.81 -6.10 -16.08
CA THR A 110 2.83 -6.10 -17.13
C THR A 110 2.61 -7.25 -18.12
N ASP A 111 3.30 -7.28 -19.22
CA ASP A 111 3.22 -8.36 -20.22
C ASP A 111 3.67 -9.72 -19.64
N GLU A 112 4.48 -9.71 -18.58
CA GLU A 112 4.99 -10.90 -17.92
C GLU A 112 4.16 -11.30 -16.66
N GLY A 113 3.07 -10.57 -16.37
CA GLY A 113 2.22 -10.80 -15.22
C GLY A 113 2.00 -9.51 -14.40
N TYR A 114 2.67 -9.36 -13.26
CA TYR A 114 2.57 -8.15 -12.44
C TYR A 114 3.87 -7.85 -11.69
N THR A 115 4.02 -6.61 -11.28
CA THR A 115 5.08 -6.17 -10.36
C THR A 115 4.47 -5.42 -9.16
N ILE A 116 5.06 -5.60 -7.96
CA ILE A 116 4.61 -4.94 -6.74
C ILE A 116 5.31 -3.58 -6.65
N ALA A 117 4.56 -2.51 -6.88
CA ALA A 117 5.11 -1.17 -6.76
C ALA A 117 5.27 -0.72 -5.31
N GLU A 118 4.36 -1.14 -4.43
CA GLU A 118 4.31 -0.77 -3.01
C GLU A 118 3.53 -1.83 -2.22
N ILE A 119 3.78 -1.92 -0.93
CA ILE A 119 2.96 -2.67 0.04
C ILE A 119 2.52 -1.69 1.10
N ASP A 120 1.23 -1.44 1.17
CA ASP A 120 0.63 -0.49 2.11
C ASP A 120 -0.01 -1.24 3.28
N SER A 121 0.26 -0.78 4.48
CA SER A 121 -0.28 -1.32 5.73
C SER A 121 -1.39 -0.44 6.33
N VAL A 122 -1.52 0.81 5.85
CA VAL A 122 -2.58 1.77 6.22
C VAL A 122 -3.32 2.20 4.94
N PRO A 123 -3.91 1.26 4.19
CA PRO A 123 -4.38 1.56 2.85
C PRO A 123 -5.60 2.46 2.84
N GLY A 124 -5.56 3.51 2.01
CA GLY A 124 -6.75 4.22 1.57
C GLY A 124 -7.58 3.40 0.58
N GLY A 125 -8.81 3.83 0.31
CA GLY A 125 -9.70 3.19 -0.67
C GLY A 125 -10.45 1.97 -0.13
N ILE A 126 -10.43 1.69 1.18
CA ILE A 126 -11.16 0.57 1.80
C ILE A 126 -12.67 0.79 1.63
N GLY A 127 -13.17 1.98 2.00
CA GLY A 127 -14.58 2.33 1.85
C GLY A 127 -15.01 2.44 0.39
N LEU A 128 -14.16 3.03 -0.45
CA LEU A 128 -14.39 3.11 -1.89
C LEU A 128 -14.54 1.71 -2.51
N THR A 129 -13.63 0.79 -2.20
CA THR A 129 -13.68 -0.58 -2.72
C THR A 129 -14.92 -1.31 -2.21
N GLY A 130 -15.29 -1.12 -0.93
CA GLY A 130 -16.50 -1.68 -0.36
C GLY A 130 -17.76 -1.19 -1.08
N TRP A 131 -17.87 0.13 -1.31
CA TRP A 131 -18.98 0.71 -2.05
C TRP A 131 -19.05 0.21 -3.52
N LEU A 132 -17.90 0.16 -4.20
CA LEU A 132 -17.82 -0.37 -5.56
C LEU A 132 -18.27 -1.84 -5.60
N ASN A 133 -17.80 -2.65 -4.66
CA ASN A 133 -18.20 -4.05 -4.56
C ASN A 133 -19.72 -4.21 -4.39
N GLN A 134 -20.33 -3.47 -3.45
CA GLN A 134 -21.80 -3.51 -3.26
C GLN A 134 -22.54 -3.08 -4.53
N THR A 135 -22.12 -1.97 -5.13
CA THR A 135 -22.79 -1.40 -6.30
C THR A 135 -22.74 -2.34 -7.51
N TYR A 136 -21.55 -2.88 -7.81
CA TYR A 136 -21.38 -3.74 -8.98
C TYR A 136 -21.88 -5.17 -8.76
N SER A 137 -21.88 -5.68 -7.54
CA SER A 137 -22.48 -6.99 -7.24
C SER A 137 -23.98 -7.05 -7.50
N ALA A 138 -24.67 -5.92 -7.59
CA ALA A 138 -26.09 -5.87 -7.96
C ALA A 138 -26.36 -6.37 -9.39
N PHE A 139 -25.35 -6.39 -10.26
CA PHE A 139 -25.46 -6.81 -11.65
C PHE A 139 -24.33 -7.72 -12.15
N ASP A 140 -23.35 -8.03 -11.29
CA ASP A 140 -22.24 -8.91 -11.60
C ASP A 140 -21.89 -9.79 -10.36
N PRO A 141 -22.22 -11.09 -10.37
CA PRO A 141 -21.98 -11.98 -9.24
C PRO A 141 -20.50 -12.39 -9.09
N GLU A 142 -19.66 -12.12 -10.09
CA GLU A 142 -18.25 -12.54 -10.12
C GLU A 142 -17.29 -11.51 -9.52
N ILE A 143 -17.82 -10.48 -8.84
CA ILE A 143 -17.00 -9.49 -8.14
C ILE A 143 -16.18 -10.15 -7.04
N ILE A 144 -14.86 -9.92 -7.03
CA ILE A 144 -13.96 -10.45 -6.01
C ILE A 144 -14.35 -9.92 -4.63
N GLY A 145 -14.65 -10.84 -3.71
CA GLY A 145 -15.14 -10.53 -2.37
C GLY A 145 -16.65 -10.34 -2.28
N GLY A 146 -17.36 -10.25 -3.41
CA GLY A 146 -18.80 -9.99 -3.44
C GLY A 146 -19.19 -8.65 -2.81
N ALA A 147 -20.46 -8.44 -2.54
CA ALA A 147 -20.99 -7.19 -2.00
C ALA A 147 -20.38 -6.82 -0.62
N ASP A 148 -20.19 -7.80 0.25
CA ASP A 148 -19.91 -7.56 1.66
C ASP A 148 -18.46 -7.92 2.08
N GLY A 149 -17.65 -8.44 1.16
CA GLY A 149 -16.31 -8.93 1.49
C GLY A 149 -15.43 -7.92 2.19
N MET A 150 -15.41 -6.67 1.72
CA MET A 150 -14.61 -5.60 2.33
C MET A 150 -15.09 -5.27 3.76
N ILE A 151 -16.39 -5.31 4.00
CA ILE A 151 -17.00 -5.02 5.31
C ILE A 151 -16.67 -6.14 6.29
N ASP A 152 -16.88 -7.39 5.90
CA ASP A 152 -16.56 -8.57 6.71
C ASP A 152 -15.06 -8.67 7.00
N GLY A 153 -14.23 -8.38 6.00
CA GLY A 153 -12.78 -8.31 6.16
C GLY A 153 -12.38 -7.25 7.18
N PHE A 154 -12.91 -6.04 7.07
CA PHE A 154 -12.60 -4.98 8.03
C PHE A 154 -13.08 -5.30 9.45
N HIS A 155 -14.28 -5.87 9.60
CA HIS A 155 -14.78 -6.36 10.88
C HIS A 155 -13.83 -7.37 11.52
N SER A 156 -13.26 -8.30 10.73
CA SER A 156 -12.37 -9.36 11.23
C SER A 156 -11.07 -8.83 11.85
N VAL A 157 -10.66 -7.61 11.48
CA VAL A 157 -9.44 -6.96 12.00
C VAL A 157 -9.60 -6.54 13.46
N LEU A 158 -10.80 -6.07 13.84
CA LEU A 158 -11.17 -5.64 15.19
C LEU A 158 -12.52 -6.24 15.59
N PRO A 159 -12.60 -7.53 15.89
CA PRO A 159 -13.88 -8.22 16.07
C PRO A 159 -14.64 -7.80 17.34
N ARG A 160 -14.02 -7.07 18.26
CA ARG A 160 -14.64 -6.54 19.49
C ARG A 160 -15.11 -5.09 19.35
N CYS A 161 -15.24 -4.59 18.12
CA CYS A 161 -15.47 -3.20 17.80
C CYS A 161 -14.27 -2.31 18.10
N GLY A 162 -14.29 -1.11 17.58
CA GLY A 162 -13.15 -0.24 17.75
C GLY A 162 -13.39 1.19 17.30
N ASP A 163 -12.38 1.97 17.49
CA ASP A 163 -12.30 3.34 17.00
C ASP A 163 -11.38 3.41 15.79
N ILE A 164 -11.86 4.00 14.72
CA ILE A 164 -11.03 4.36 13.56
C ILE A 164 -10.47 5.76 13.86
N VAL A 165 -9.19 5.80 14.21
CA VAL A 165 -8.52 7.06 14.58
C VAL A 165 -7.82 7.61 13.36
N ILE A 166 -8.27 8.77 12.89
CA ILE A 166 -7.81 9.41 11.65
C ILE A 166 -7.18 10.78 11.95
N SER A 167 -5.99 11.06 11.39
CA SER A 167 -5.34 12.36 11.55
C SER A 167 -5.81 13.38 10.50
N GLN A 168 -5.50 14.65 10.74
CA GLN A 168 -5.80 15.72 9.80
C GLN A 168 -5.10 15.52 8.45
N GLU A 169 -3.89 14.98 8.41
CA GLU A 169 -3.17 14.65 7.16
C GLU A 169 -3.94 13.60 6.33
N ALA A 170 -4.62 12.67 6.97
CA ALA A 170 -5.43 11.64 6.34
C ALA A 170 -6.92 12.01 6.19
N ALA A 171 -7.32 13.25 6.51
CA ALA A 171 -8.73 13.67 6.57
C ALA A 171 -9.51 13.44 5.27
N THR A 172 -8.85 13.44 4.11
CA THR A 172 -9.49 13.13 2.82
C THR A 172 -10.09 11.72 2.74
N TYR A 173 -9.68 10.80 3.62
CA TYR A 173 -10.23 9.44 3.74
C TYR A 173 -11.31 9.32 4.81
N GLN A 174 -11.57 10.36 5.58
CA GLN A 174 -12.58 10.34 6.64
C GLN A 174 -13.97 9.92 6.13
N PRO A 175 -14.47 10.41 4.97
CA PRO A 175 -15.75 9.98 4.44
C PRO A 175 -15.82 8.49 4.12
N GLU A 176 -14.73 7.88 3.65
CA GLU A 176 -14.66 6.43 3.41
C GLU A 176 -14.80 5.63 4.70
N MET A 177 -14.15 6.09 5.77
CA MET A 177 -14.21 5.42 7.06
C MET A 177 -15.56 5.63 7.74
N GLN A 178 -16.19 6.78 7.56
CA GLN A 178 -17.57 7.02 8.01
C GLN A 178 -18.56 6.09 7.30
N TRP A 179 -18.44 5.96 5.98
CA TRP A 179 -19.26 5.00 5.22
C TRP A 179 -19.04 3.57 5.76
N MET A 180 -17.79 3.15 5.97
CA MET A 180 -17.47 1.84 6.51
C MET A 180 -18.10 1.60 7.89
N THR A 181 -18.10 2.59 8.79
CA THR A 181 -18.72 2.43 10.12
C THR A 181 -20.24 2.29 10.05
N VAL A 182 -20.90 2.92 9.08
CA VAL A 182 -22.33 2.72 8.83
C VAL A 182 -22.58 1.28 8.40
N GLN A 183 -21.85 0.79 7.39
CA GLN A 183 -22.00 -0.59 6.90
C GLN A 183 -21.72 -1.63 7.99
N LEU A 184 -20.70 -1.39 8.82
CA LEU A 184 -20.37 -2.28 9.93
C LEU A 184 -21.50 -2.34 10.98
N ARG A 185 -22.12 -1.21 11.31
CA ARG A 185 -23.27 -1.18 12.24
C ARG A 185 -24.48 -1.90 11.69
N ASP A 186 -24.78 -1.70 10.41
CA ASP A 186 -25.94 -2.32 9.78
C ASP A 186 -25.81 -3.86 9.70
N ARG A 187 -24.57 -4.35 9.53
CA ARG A 187 -24.28 -5.77 9.37
C ARG A 187 -23.92 -6.48 10.68
N HIS A 188 -23.26 -5.78 11.60
CA HIS A 188 -22.74 -6.29 12.88
C HIS A 188 -23.28 -5.43 14.02
N CYS A 189 -24.61 -5.48 14.25
CA CYS A 189 -25.35 -4.60 15.14
C CYS A 189 -24.94 -4.65 16.63
N ASP A 190 -24.20 -5.67 17.05
CA ASP A 190 -23.70 -5.79 18.42
C ASP A 190 -22.46 -4.92 18.69
N CYS A 191 -22.05 -4.11 17.71
CA CYS A 191 -20.76 -3.45 17.69
C CYS A 191 -20.87 -1.96 17.35
N GLU A 192 -20.40 -1.12 18.26
CA GLU A 192 -20.27 0.31 17.99
C GLU A 192 -18.90 0.65 17.39
N TRP A 193 -18.90 1.07 16.14
CA TRP A 193 -17.76 1.61 15.45
C TRP A 193 -17.83 3.13 15.36
N ARG A 194 -16.70 3.81 15.58
CA ARG A 194 -16.62 5.28 15.51
C ARG A 194 -15.42 5.71 14.69
N VAL A 195 -15.58 6.79 13.92
CA VAL A 195 -14.47 7.54 13.36
C VAL A 195 -14.17 8.70 14.28
N VAL A 196 -12.94 8.79 14.77
CA VAL A 196 -12.52 9.81 15.74
C VAL A 196 -11.29 10.53 15.19
N PRO A 197 -11.29 11.87 15.12
CA PRO A 197 -10.09 12.63 14.81
C PRO A 197 -8.98 12.33 15.82
N ALA A 198 -7.77 12.07 15.31
CA ALA A 198 -6.62 11.71 16.14
C ALA A 198 -6.27 12.82 17.17
N GLU A 199 -6.47 14.06 16.79
CA GLU A 199 -6.22 15.25 17.59
C GLU A 199 -7.09 15.32 18.86
N ASN A 200 -8.25 14.67 18.81
CA ASN A 200 -9.24 14.63 19.93
C ASN A 200 -9.38 13.23 20.54
N TYR A 201 -8.52 12.29 20.16
CA TYR A 201 -8.65 10.92 20.60
C TYR A 201 -8.11 10.71 22.00
N GLU A 202 -8.96 10.17 22.87
CA GLU A 202 -8.60 9.71 24.20
C GLU A 202 -8.78 8.19 24.27
N PRO A 203 -7.72 7.40 24.60
CA PRO A 203 -7.82 5.96 24.72
C PRO A 203 -8.86 5.53 25.76
N GLN A 204 -9.86 4.77 25.33
CA GLN A 204 -10.88 4.22 26.20
C GLN A 204 -10.63 2.73 26.45
N GLY A 205 -10.69 2.31 27.72
CA GLY A 205 -10.48 0.91 28.05
C GLY A 205 -11.53 -0.01 27.39
N GLY A 206 -11.06 -1.13 26.82
CA GLY A 206 -11.91 -2.14 26.18
C GLY A 206 -12.24 -1.89 24.72
N ARG A 207 -11.79 -0.77 24.13
CA ARG A 207 -11.92 -0.50 22.68
C ARG A 207 -10.59 -0.67 21.99
N ASP A 208 -10.58 -1.39 20.87
CA ASP A 208 -9.41 -1.52 20.01
C ASP A 208 -9.35 -0.33 19.01
N VAL A 209 -8.18 -0.07 18.43
CA VAL A 209 -7.97 1.05 17.50
C VAL A 209 -7.55 0.54 16.13
N TYR A 210 -8.26 0.98 15.11
CA TYR A 210 -7.72 1.01 13.76
C TYR A 210 -7.04 2.35 13.53
N ARG A 211 -5.70 2.33 13.40
CA ARG A 211 -4.89 3.51 13.16
C ARG A 211 -4.97 3.88 11.68
N PHE A 212 -5.65 4.98 11.39
CA PHE A 212 -5.72 5.53 10.03
C PHE A 212 -4.93 6.85 9.96
N PHE A 213 -3.65 6.76 10.26
CA PHE A 213 -2.67 7.83 10.11
C PHE A 213 -1.27 7.24 9.96
N GLU A 214 -0.41 7.97 9.26
CA GLU A 214 0.98 7.59 9.09
C GLU A 214 1.81 7.89 10.34
N LEU A 215 2.84 7.08 10.61
CA LEU A 215 3.62 7.24 11.84
C LEU A 215 4.52 8.48 11.83
N PHE A 216 4.84 9.05 10.66
CA PHE A 216 5.51 10.34 10.60
C PHE A 216 4.65 11.49 11.12
N ASP A 217 3.31 11.32 11.14
CA ASP A 217 2.35 12.33 11.58
C ASP A 217 2.14 12.35 13.12
N LEU A 218 2.72 11.40 13.84
CA LEU A 218 2.61 11.32 15.30
C LEU A 218 2.93 12.64 16.04
N PRO A 219 3.94 13.46 15.63
CA PRO A 219 4.19 14.73 16.29
C PRO A 219 3.04 15.73 16.23
N ASN A 220 2.11 15.57 15.28
CA ASN A 220 0.93 16.42 15.09
C ASN A 220 -0.29 15.93 15.88
N ILE A 221 -0.18 14.80 16.59
CA ILE A 221 -1.26 14.22 17.41
C ILE A 221 -1.04 14.59 18.88
N PRO A 222 -1.86 15.47 19.49
CA PRO A 222 -1.61 16.01 20.83
C PRO A 222 -1.50 14.97 21.94
N ASN A 223 -2.28 13.90 21.87
CA ASN A 223 -2.36 12.87 22.91
C ASN A 223 -1.58 11.59 22.55
N VAL A 224 -0.59 11.71 21.64
CA VAL A 224 0.16 10.54 21.15
C VAL A 224 0.82 9.75 22.26
N ASP A 225 1.35 10.41 23.30
CA ASP A 225 2.00 9.73 24.44
C ASP A 225 1.03 8.83 25.21
N ASN A 226 -0.23 9.27 25.38
CA ASN A 226 -1.27 8.47 26.02
C ASN A 226 -1.61 7.24 25.17
N LEU A 227 -1.67 7.40 23.85
CA LEU A 227 -1.92 6.32 22.91
C LEU A 227 -0.78 5.29 22.94
N LEU A 228 0.48 5.76 22.83
CA LEU A 228 1.69 4.92 22.88
C LEU A 228 1.79 4.17 24.23
N ARG A 229 1.54 4.86 25.33
CA ARG A 229 1.55 4.27 26.68
C ARG A 229 0.47 3.20 26.84
N ALA A 230 -0.77 3.50 26.45
CA ALA A 230 -1.87 2.54 26.54
C ALA A 230 -1.62 1.28 25.71
N ASN A 231 -1.02 1.43 24.53
CA ASN A 231 -0.60 0.30 23.68
C ASN A 231 0.55 -0.48 24.32
N ALA A 232 1.56 0.20 24.83
CA ALA A 232 2.72 -0.42 25.46
C ALA A 232 2.39 -1.20 26.74
N GLU A 233 1.36 -0.77 27.48
CA GLU A 233 0.84 -1.44 28.68
C GLU A 233 -0.15 -2.57 28.34
N GLY A 234 -0.48 -2.80 27.06
CA GLY A 234 -1.43 -3.82 26.63
C GLY A 234 -2.89 -3.49 26.95
N ARG A 235 -3.19 -2.25 27.36
CA ARG A 235 -4.56 -1.77 27.61
C ARG A 235 -5.33 -1.45 26.34
N LEU A 236 -4.60 -1.20 25.26
CA LEU A 236 -5.12 -0.82 23.96
C LEU A 236 -4.43 -1.64 22.87
N ARG A 237 -5.21 -2.29 22.03
CA ARG A 237 -4.71 -2.94 20.82
C ARG A 237 -4.84 -1.98 19.65
N ILE A 238 -3.73 -1.78 18.95
CA ILE A 238 -3.67 -0.90 17.77
C ILE A 238 -3.30 -1.72 16.55
N THR A 239 -4.07 -1.56 15.47
CA THR A 239 -3.75 -2.11 14.16
C THR A 239 -3.91 -1.04 13.09
N PRO A 240 -2.98 -0.88 12.13
CA PRO A 240 -1.64 -1.48 12.10
C PRO A 240 -0.82 -1.13 13.33
N PRO A 241 0.12 -1.99 13.76
CA PRO A 241 0.90 -1.74 14.96
C PRO A 241 1.81 -0.51 14.81
N ILE A 242 2.18 0.12 15.93
CA ILE A 242 3.09 1.27 15.93
C ILE A 242 4.53 0.77 15.77
N LYS A 243 4.86 0.42 14.54
CA LYS A 243 6.16 -0.13 14.11
C LYS A 243 6.62 0.54 12.82
N PRO A 244 7.24 1.72 12.91
CA PRO A 244 7.60 2.51 11.73
C PRO A 244 8.50 1.75 10.74
N TYR A 245 9.32 0.84 11.22
CA TYR A 245 10.16 0.01 10.36
C TYR A 245 9.37 -0.95 9.45
N LEU A 246 8.10 -1.29 9.76
CA LEU A 246 7.27 -2.13 8.87
C LEU A 246 6.66 -1.34 7.71
N GLU A 247 6.61 -0.01 7.79
CA GLU A 247 6.04 0.87 6.76
C GLU A 247 7.11 1.37 5.77
N GLU A 248 8.31 0.80 5.82
CA GLU A 248 9.46 1.22 5.03
C GLU A 248 9.51 0.58 3.63
N LYS A 249 9.62 1.41 2.59
CA LYS A 249 9.90 0.94 1.21
C LYS A 249 11.29 0.30 1.09
N MET A 250 12.19 0.62 2.03
CA MET A 250 13.53 0.06 2.14
C MET A 250 13.54 -1.47 2.18
N TRP A 251 12.46 -2.11 2.63
CA TRP A 251 12.36 -3.56 2.63
C TRP A 251 12.53 -4.18 1.25
N PHE A 252 12.15 -3.46 0.19
CA PHE A 252 12.40 -3.95 -1.17
C PHE A 252 13.89 -3.97 -1.51
N ALA A 253 14.65 -2.98 -1.07
CA ALA A 253 16.11 -2.99 -1.25
C ALA A 253 16.78 -4.07 -0.38
N LEU A 254 16.39 -4.18 0.90
CA LEU A 254 16.90 -5.20 1.81
C LEU A 254 16.60 -6.63 1.32
N PHE A 255 15.47 -6.83 0.66
CA PHE A 255 15.13 -8.12 0.06
C PHE A 255 16.12 -8.58 -1.02
N TRP A 256 16.68 -7.64 -1.78
CA TRP A 256 17.64 -7.92 -2.85
C TRP A 256 19.10 -7.95 -2.39
N MET A 257 19.40 -7.52 -1.17
CA MET A 257 20.75 -7.52 -0.67
C MET A 257 21.32 -8.93 -0.47
N GLN A 258 22.46 -9.21 -1.14
CA GLN A 258 23.09 -10.52 -1.12
C GLN A 258 23.42 -11.04 0.30
N PRO A 259 23.89 -10.21 1.25
CA PRO A 259 24.15 -10.67 2.61
C PRO A 259 22.91 -11.19 3.36
N LEU A 260 21.70 -10.81 2.93
CA LEU A 260 20.44 -11.20 3.56
C LEU A 260 19.77 -12.38 2.86
N ARG A 261 20.30 -12.85 1.74
CA ARG A 261 19.68 -13.89 0.91
C ARG A 261 19.37 -15.17 1.68
N GLU A 262 20.31 -15.65 2.49
CA GLU A 262 20.10 -16.88 3.29
C GLU A 262 19.03 -16.70 4.36
N PHE A 263 18.95 -15.51 4.97
CA PHE A 263 17.87 -15.18 5.88
C PHE A 263 16.51 -15.27 5.17
N TRP A 264 16.38 -14.61 4.02
CA TRP A 264 15.12 -14.61 3.26
C TRP A 264 14.71 -16.02 2.82
N ARG A 265 15.65 -16.83 2.32
CA ARG A 265 15.36 -18.20 1.91
C ARG A 265 14.88 -19.06 3.09
N ARG A 266 15.49 -18.90 4.25
CA ARG A 266 15.09 -19.63 5.46
C ARG A 266 13.70 -19.25 5.95
N GLU A 267 13.40 -17.96 6.02
CA GLU A 267 12.13 -17.46 6.58
C GLU A 267 10.95 -17.58 5.61
N LEU A 268 11.19 -17.46 4.32
CA LEU A 268 10.15 -17.54 3.27
C LEU A 268 10.00 -18.95 2.68
N GLY A 269 11.05 -19.76 2.77
CA GLY A 269 11.22 -20.96 1.97
C GLY A 269 11.56 -20.63 0.50
N ASP A 270 12.21 -21.55 -0.20
CA ASP A 270 12.69 -21.34 -1.57
C ASP A 270 11.55 -20.96 -2.55
N LYS A 271 10.39 -21.59 -2.41
CA LYS A 271 9.24 -21.32 -3.30
C LYS A 271 8.77 -19.87 -3.20
N TYR A 272 8.49 -19.38 -2.00
CA TYR A 272 8.00 -18.01 -1.81
C TYR A 272 9.08 -16.99 -2.11
N PHE A 273 10.32 -17.26 -1.74
CA PHE A 273 11.45 -16.41 -2.07
C PHE A 273 11.56 -16.18 -3.59
N LEU A 274 11.54 -17.24 -4.41
CA LEU A 274 11.61 -17.15 -5.85
C LEU A 274 10.37 -16.47 -6.47
N GLN A 275 9.18 -16.70 -5.92
CA GLN A 275 7.97 -16.03 -6.37
C GLN A 275 7.99 -14.53 -6.08
N LEU A 276 8.44 -14.13 -4.90
CA LEU A 276 8.59 -12.71 -4.53
C LEU A 276 9.70 -12.03 -5.33
N GLN A 277 10.79 -12.75 -5.68
CA GLN A 277 11.82 -12.21 -6.58
C GLN A 277 11.29 -11.88 -7.99
N LYS A 278 10.26 -12.57 -8.45
CA LYS A 278 9.60 -12.23 -9.72
C LYS A 278 8.67 -11.04 -9.61
N ALA A 279 8.06 -10.84 -8.44
CA ALA A 279 7.05 -9.82 -8.23
C ALA A 279 7.61 -8.50 -7.67
N ILE A 280 8.63 -8.55 -6.80
CA ILE A 280 9.27 -7.37 -6.22
C ILE A 280 10.34 -6.86 -7.19
N PRO A 281 10.22 -5.63 -7.72
CA PRO A 281 11.22 -5.03 -8.60
C PRO A 281 12.60 -4.99 -7.94
N TYR A 282 13.64 -5.19 -8.73
CA TYR A 282 15.00 -5.03 -8.21
C TYR A 282 15.17 -3.62 -7.65
N SER A 283 15.64 -3.55 -6.42
CA SER A 283 15.72 -2.29 -5.68
C SER A 283 17.08 -2.18 -4.98
N TRP A 284 17.60 -0.97 -4.92
CA TRP A 284 18.85 -0.63 -4.26
C TRP A 284 18.57 0.40 -3.17
N LEU A 285 19.38 0.39 -2.14
CA LEU A 285 19.43 1.45 -1.16
C LEU A 285 20.55 2.44 -1.56
N LEU A 286 20.23 3.72 -1.66
CA LEU A 286 21.21 4.77 -1.96
C LEU A 286 22.04 5.07 -0.71
N ASP A 287 22.92 4.14 -0.35
CA ASP A 287 23.79 4.21 0.82
C ASP A 287 25.10 4.91 0.45
N PRO A 288 25.44 6.05 1.09
CA PRO A 288 26.66 6.81 0.78
C PRO A 288 27.96 6.12 1.27
N THR A 289 27.86 4.99 1.98
CA THR A 289 29.03 4.26 2.47
C THR A 289 29.91 3.80 1.30
N PRO A 290 31.20 4.14 1.30
CA PRO A 290 32.11 3.73 0.24
C PRO A 290 32.17 2.21 0.07
N LEU A 291 32.11 1.76 -1.16
CA LEU A 291 32.27 0.33 -1.46
C LEU A 291 33.75 -0.08 -1.32
N PRO A 292 34.02 -1.35 -0.93
CA PRO A 292 35.36 -1.90 -1.02
C PRO A 292 35.94 -1.77 -2.44
N GLN A 293 37.24 -1.62 -2.55
CA GLN A 293 37.93 -1.61 -3.82
C GLN A 293 37.60 -2.89 -4.59
N HIS A 294 37.26 -2.80 -5.85
CA HIS A 294 36.76 -3.88 -6.72
C HIS A 294 35.30 -4.33 -6.53
N ALA A 295 34.55 -3.75 -5.59
CA ALA A 295 33.10 -3.98 -5.51
C ALA A 295 32.36 -3.10 -6.49
N VAL A 296 31.27 -3.63 -7.06
CA VAL A 296 30.36 -2.90 -7.96
C VAL A 296 28.94 -2.98 -7.41
N ILE A 297 28.15 -1.97 -7.70
CA ILE A 297 26.71 -1.98 -7.42
C ILE A 297 26.06 -2.92 -8.44
N PRO A 298 25.45 -4.02 -8.00
CA PRO A 298 24.93 -5.05 -8.89
C PRO A 298 23.95 -4.49 -9.92
N ARG A 299 24.05 -4.94 -11.17
CA ARG A 299 23.20 -4.55 -12.32
C ARG A 299 23.37 -3.12 -12.83
N LEU A 300 24.13 -2.26 -12.16
CA LEU A 300 24.40 -0.89 -12.59
C LEU A 300 25.86 -0.70 -13.04
N GLU A 301 26.75 -1.63 -12.69
CA GLU A 301 28.17 -1.64 -13.06
C GLU A 301 28.90 -0.33 -12.67
N ILE A 302 28.48 0.31 -11.58
CA ILE A 302 29.09 1.49 -10.98
C ILE A 302 29.74 1.15 -9.65
N HIS A 303 30.75 1.92 -9.25
CA HIS A 303 31.52 1.73 -8.00
C HIS A 303 31.13 2.72 -6.92
N ASP A 304 30.49 3.81 -7.28
CA ASP A 304 29.99 4.86 -6.38
C ASP A 304 28.63 5.34 -6.86
N TRP A 305 27.70 5.60 -5.98
CA TRP A 305 26.39 6.13 -6.33
C TRP A 305 26.43 7.48 -7.05
N ARG A 306 27.49 8.29 -6.83
CA ARG A 306 27.69 9.54 -7.57
C ARG A 306 27.89 9.34 -9.07
N GLU A 307 28.31 8.15 -9.50
CA GLU A 307 28.39 7.84 -10.93
C GLU A 307 27.00 7.76 -11.57
N ALA A 308 25.96 7.40 -10.79
CA ALA A 308 24.58 7.39 -11.28
C ALA A 308 24.07 8.78 -11.70
N THR A 309 24.68 9.87 -11.20
CA THR A 309 24.33 11.23 -11.65
C THR A 309 24.56 11.41 -13.15
N LYS A 310 25.52 10.67 -13.74
CA LYS A 310 25.93 10.74 -15.15
C LYS A 310 25.10 9.85 -16.07
N PHE A 311 24.14 9.08 -15.53
CA PHE A 311 23.31 8.18 -16.33
C PHE A 311 22.59 8.92 -17.45
N SER A 312 22.63 8.36 -18.65
CA SER A 312 21.81 8.79 -19.78
C SER A 312 20.32 8.63 -19.48
N GLN A 313 19.45 9.26 -20.25
CA GLN A 313 18.00 9.13 -20.07
C GLN A 313 17.53 7.67 -20.11
N LYS A 314 18.14 6.83 -20.94
CA LYS A 314 17.81 5.40 -21.04
C LYS A 314 18.24 4.61 -19.80
N GLU A 315 19.38 4.92 -19.22
CA GLU A 315 19.86 4.28 -17.98
C GLU A 315 19.06 4.73 -16.76
N ARG A 316 18.35 5.86 -16.85
CA ARG A 316 17.48 6.39 -15.80
C ARG A 316 16.05 5.83 -15.82
N ASP A 317 15.83 4.65 -16.45
CA ASP A 317 14.56 3.94 -16.38
C ASP A 317 14.42 3.28 -14.99
N LEU A 318 14.51 4.14 -13.97
CA LEU A 318 14.60 3.85 -12.55
C LEU A 318 13.69 4.79 -11.77
N LEU A 319 13.09 4.28 -10.70
CA LEU A 319 12.28 5.05 -9.77
C LEU A 319 13.08 5.40 -8.51
N LEU A 320 13.14 6.69 -8.20
CA LEU A 320 13.55 7.17 -6.88
C LEU A 320 12.33 7.16 -5.97
N LYS A 321 12.45 6.58 -4.78
CA LYS A 321 11.39 6.56 -3.77
C LYS A 321 11.99 6.86 -2.40
N VAL A 322 11.49 7.90 -1.75
CA VAL A 322 11.79 8.16 -0.35
C VAL A 322 11.18 7.02 0.48
N SER A 323 11.99 6.42 1.36
CA SER A 323 11.53 5.36 2.25
C SER A 323 10.77 5.94 3.45
N GLY A 324 9.77 5.24 3.90
CA GLY A 324 8.95 5.30 5.07
C GLY A 324 8.69 6.63 5.76
N PHE A 325 9.33 6.87 6.88
CA PHE A 325 8.99 7.86 7.89
C PHE A 325 9.22 9.33 7.43
N SER A 326 8.39 9.77 6.48
CA SER A 326 8.47 11.09 5.86
C SER A 326 7.13 11.46 5.19
N PRO A 327 6.69 12.73 5.24
CA PRO A 327 5.57 13.22 4.43
C PRO A 327 5.75 12.96 2.93
N LEU A 328 6.99 12.84 2.45
CA LEU A 328 7.32 12.46 1.09
C LEU A 328 7.16 10.96 0.81
N GLY A 329 7.16 10.12 1.84
CA GLY A 329 6.93 8.67 1.71
C GLY A 329 5.50 8.30 1.35
N TRP A 330 4.55 9.25 1.46
CA TRP A 330 3.11 9.05 1.31
C TRP A 330 2.54 9.74 0.07
N GLY A 331 1.47 9.20 -0.51
CA GLY A 331 0.74 9.82 -1.61
C GLY A 331 1.57 10.02 -2.89
N SER A 332 2.60 9.22 -3.11
CA SER A 332 3.54 9.32 -4.25
C SER A 332 4.33 10.64 -4.32
N ARG A 333 4.32 11.47 -3.29
CA ARG A 333 4.98 12.80 -3.27
C ARG A 333 6.49 12.71 -3.45
N GLY A 334 7.12 11.65 -2.93
CA GLY A 334 8.56 11.39 -3.03
C GLY A 334 8.94 10.37 -4.10
N VAL A 335 8.07 10.11 -5.09
CA VAL A 335 8.34 9.19 -6.20
C VAL A 335 8.71 9.98 -7.45
N ALA A 336 9.82 9.62 -8.10
CA ALA A 336 10.22 10.21 -9.36
C ALA A 336 10.76 9.15 -10.32
N LEU A 337 10.30 9.18 -11.58
CA LEU A 337 10.86 8.39 -12.66
C LEU A 337 12.05 9.13 -13.29
N GLY A 338 13.23 8.57 -13.17
CA GLY A 338 14.47 9.23 -13.59
C GLY A 338 14.50 9.58 -15.08
N ALA A 339 13.91 8.73 -15.94
CA ALA A 339 13.81 8.98 -17.37
C ALA A 339 12.96 10.21 -17.75
N ASP A 340 12.04 10.64 -16.85
CA ASP A 340 11.18 11.80 -17.07
C ASP A 340 11.77 13.10 -16.51
N LEU A 341 12.85 13.00 -15.72
CA LEU A 341 13.52 14.16 -15.15
C LEU A 341 14.54 14.76 -16.14
N PRO A 342 14.68 16.10 -16.19
CA PRO A 342 15.86 16.73 -16.73
C PRO A 342 17.12 16.23 -16.02
N HIS A 343 18.28 16.23 -16.73
CA HIS A 343 19.52 15.68 -16.17
C HIS A 343 19.93 16.32 -14.85
N HIS A 344 19.87 17.64 -14.76
CA HIS A 344 20.24 18.39 -13.54
C HIS A 344 19.32 18.09 -12.36
N GLU A 345 18.03 17.82 -12.57
CA GLU A 345 17.10 17.41 -11.53
C GLU A 345 17.39 15.98 -11.05
N TRP A 346 17.74 15.08 -11.96
CA TRP A 346 18.19 13.73 -11.61
C TRP A 346 19.43 13.76 -10.74
N GLU A 347 20.47 14.49 -11.16
CA GLU A 347 21.72 14.68 -10.42
C GLU A 347 21.43 15.21 -9.01
N LYS A 348 20.68 16.29 -8.89
CA LYS A 348 20.29 16.90 -7.62
C LYS A 348 19.56 15.90 -6.69
N ARG A 349 18.68 15.06 -7.24
CA ARG A 349 17.95 14.04 -6.44
C ARG A 349 18.86 12.93 -5.94
N ILE A 350 19.79 12.45 -6.76
CA ILE A 350 20.79 11.46 -6.33
C ILE A 350 21.68 12.05 -5.21
N GLU A 351 22.21 13.25 -5.41
CA GLU A 351 23.03 13.91 -4.39
C GLU A 351 22.26 14.16 -3.09
N HIS A 352 21.02 14.61 -3.20
CA HIS A 352 20.17 14.77 -2.02
C HIS A 352 19.93 13.45 -1.30
N ALA A 353 19.61 12.39 -2.01
CA ALA A 353 19.39 11.06 -1.43
C ALA A 353 20.63 10.55 -0.66
N LEU A 354 21.84 10.79 -1.18
CA LEU A 354 23.09 10.41 -0.52
C LEU A 354 23.39 11.28 0.71
N THR A 355 23.13 12.59 0.64
CA THR A 355 23.40 13.50 1.76
C THR A 355 22.39 13.41 2.88
N SER A 356 21.12 13.08 2.57
CA SER A 356 20.04 12.92 3.55
C SER A 356 19.89 11.49 4.09
N PHE A 357 20.77 10.56 3.72
CA PHE A 357 20.61 9.14 4.02
C PHE A 357 20.38 8.83 5.52
N GLY A 358 21.08 9.53 6.41
CA GLY A 358 20.95 9.35 7.85
C GLY A 358 19.60 9.79 8.44
N GLU A 359 18.86 10.63 7.72
CA GLU A 359 17.56 11.17 8.16
C GLU A 359 16.42 10.65 7.30
N GLN A 360 16.65 10.52 5.99
CA GLN A 360 15.62 10.17 5.00
C GLN A 360 16.18 9.22 3.94
N PRO A 361 16.34 7.94 4.26
CA PRO A 361 16.81 6.95 3.29
C PRO A 361 15.96 6.94 2.02
N THR A 362 16.59 6.77 0.89
CA THR A 362 15.95 6.70 -0.43
C THR A 362 16.34 5.39 -1.11
N ILE A 363 15.37 4.72 -1.73
CA ILE A 363 15.63 3.57 -2.58
C ILE A 363 15.60 3.97 -4.06
N LEU A 364 16.43 3.30 -4.84
CA LEU A 364 16.36 3.27 -6.29
C LEU A 364 15.73 1.95 -6.70
N GLN A 365 14.76 1.98 -7.58
CA GLN A 365 14.01 0.78 -7.97
C GLN A 365 13.90 0.69 -9.49
N GLN A 366 14.10 -0.50 -10.03
CA GLN A 366 13.88 -0.75 -11.47
C GLN A 366 12.43 -0.41 -11.85
N PHE A 367 12.27 0.39 -12.89
CA PHE A 367 10.93 0.71 -13.39
C PHE A 367 10.41 -0.42 -14.28
N HIS A 368 9.16 -0.80 -14.09
CA HIS A 368 8.45 -1.75 -14.95
C HIS A 368 7.24 -1.04 -15.55
N LYS A 369 7.29 -0.89 -16.86
CA LYS A 369 6.20 -0.25 -17.60
C LYS A 369 4.97 -1.13 -17.62
N GLY A 370 3.83 -0.61 -17.17
CA GLY A 370 2.56 -1.33 -17.23
C GLY A 370 2.10 -1.60 -18.66
N SER A 371 1.49 -2.76 -18.89
CA SER A 371 0.82 -3.10 -20.15
C SER A 371 -0.40 -2.23 -20.39
N LEU A 372 -0.83 -2.15 -21.64
CA LEU A 372 -2.01 -1.38 -22.03
C LEU A 372 -3.23 -2.29 -22.11
N PHE A 373 -4.29 -1.87 -21.46
CA PHE A 373 -5.60 -2.51 -21.47
C PHE A 373 -6.63 -1.55 -22.06
N GLU A 374 -7.66 -2.09 -22.68
CA GLU A 374 -8.82 -1.34 -23.11
C GLU A 374 -9.97 -1.60 -22.16
N HIS A 375 -10.63 -0.54 -21.70
CA HIS A 375 -11.76 -0.64 -20.80
C HIS A 375 -12.80 0.43 -21.10
N GLN A 376 -14.08 0.10 -20.94
CA GLN A 376 -15.17 0.99 -21.26
C GLN A 376 -15.47 1.96 -20.12
N TYR A 377 -15.96 3.16 -20.46
CA TYR A 377 -16.45 4.14 -19.51
C TYR A 377 -17.60 4.95 -20.10
N TYR A 378 -18.39 5.57 -19.25
CA TYR A 378 -19.46 6.48 -19.67
C TYR A 378 -18.92 7.89 -19.80
N GLU A 379 -19.08 8.49 -20.99
CA GLU A 379 -18.74 9.89 -21.22
C GLU A 379 -19.98 10.78 -21.09
N GLY A 380 -19.81 11.91 -20.40
CA GLY A 380 -20.83 12.93 -20.21
C GLY A 380 -22.07 12.47 -19.44
N GLU A 381 -23.04 13.38 -19.34
CA GLU A 381 -24.29 13.12 -18.62
C GLU A 381 -25.19 12.10 -19.35
N ASN A 382 -25.11 12.07 -20.67
CA ASN A 382 -25.91 11.17 -21.51
C ASN A 382 -25.47 9.71 -21.47
N GLY A 383 -24.29 9.44 -20.89
CA GLY A 383 -23.80 8.09 -20.71
C GLY A 383 -23.39 7.38 -22.00
N GLU A 384 -22.82 8.11 -22.97
CA GLU A 384 -22.22 7.49 -24.15
C GLU A 384 -21.08 6.58 -23.73
N VAL A 385 -21.06 5.33 -24.18
CA VAL A 385 -20.01 4.37 -23.85
C VAL A 385 -18.82 4.60 -24.77
N ARG A 386 -17.65 4.85 -24.17
CA ARG A 386 -16.37 4.97 -24.84
C ARG A 386 -15.34 4.03 -24.28
N ALA A 387 -14.27 3.76 -25.03
CA ALA A 387 -13.15 2.95 -24.61
C ALA A 387 -11.95 3.82 -24.24
N LEU A 388 -11.34 3.55 -23.08
CA LEU A 388 -10.06 4.10 -22.66
C LEU A 388 -8.99 3.02 -22.81
N LYS A 389 -7.94 3.32 -23.60
CA LYS A 389 -6.74 2.51 -23.62
C LYS A 389 -5.77 3.04 -22.57
N GLY A 390 -5.52 2.26 -21.53
CA GLY A 390 -4.81 2.73 -20.35
C GLY A 390 -3.94 1.70 -19.69
N ARG A 391 -3.20 2.12 -18.65
CA ARG A 391 -2.40 1.27 -17.78
C ARG A 391 -3.14 0.98 -16.50
N VAL A 392 -2.93 -0.21 -15.98
CA VAL A 392 -3.69 -0.73 -14.84
C VAL A 392 -2.82 -0.84 -13.60
N ARG A 393 -3.35 -0.27 -12.51
CA ARG A 393 -2.94 -0.60 -11.14
C ARG A 393 -4.06 -1.40 -10.50
N LEU A 394 -3.72 -2.60 -10.03
CA LEU A 394 -4.61 -3.50 -9.32
C LEU A 394 -4.23 -3.53 -7.84
N CYS A 395 -5.15 -3.24 -6.96
CA CYS A 395 -4.96 -3.17 -5.52
C CYS A 395 -5.85 -4.22 -4.82
N PRO A 396 -5.41 -5.47 -4.65
CA PRO A 396 -6.12 -6.43 -3.83
C PRO A 396 -6.01 -6.08 -2.35
N TYR A 397 -7.09 -6.22 -1.61
CA TYR A 397 -7.15 -6.02 -0.16
C TYR A 397 -7.17 -7.37 0.55
N TYR A 398 -6.12 -7.64 1.29
CA TYR A 398 -5.98 -8.84 2.10
C TYR A 398 -6.23 -8.54 3.57
N PHE A 399 -7.06 -9.37 4.19
CA PHE A 399 -7.36 -9.27 5.62
C PHE A 399 -6.84 -10.51 6.33
N VAL A 400 -6.17 -10.29 7.46
CA VAL A 400 -5.61 -11.36 8.30
C VAL A 400 -6.67 -11.78 9.31
N GLU A 401 -7.36 -12.87 9.01
CA GLU A 401 -8.45 -13.46 9.78
C GLU A 401 -7.93 -14.66 10.61
N GLY A 402 -7.54 -14.40 11.86
CA GLY A 402 -6.83 -15.43 12.64
C GLY A 402 -5.49 -15.78 11.99
N ASP A 403 -5.34 -17.05 11.61
CA ASP A 403 -4.14 -17.58 10.93
C ASP A 403 -4.25 -17.60 9.39
N ARG A 404 -5.35 -17.10 8.85
CA ARG A 404 -5.61 -17.08 7.41
C ARG A 404 -5.54 -15.67 6.86
N VAL A 405 -5.10 -15.57 5.64
CA VAL A 405 -5.10 -14.32 4.88
C VAL A 405 -6.06 -14.49 3.72
N LYS A 406 -7.04 -13.62 3.60
CA LYS A 406 -8.07 -13.68 2.56
C LYS A 406 -8.15 -12.40 1.76
N MET A 407 -8.28 -12.53 0.46
CA MET A 407 -8.60 -11.42 -0.43
C MET A 407 -10.11 -11.12 -0.33
N ARG A 408 -10.46 -9.94 0.14
CA ARG A 408 -11.86 -9.54 0.39
C ARG A 408 -12.38 -8.49 -0.59
N GLY A 409 -11.55 -8.04 -1.49
CA GLY A 409 -11.87 -7.10 -2.55
C GLY A 409 -10.63 -6.76 -3.35
N ALA A 410 -10.81 -6.19 -4.52
CA ALA A 410 -9.72 -5.69 -5.34
C ALA A 410 -10.16 -4.47 -6.13
N LEU A 411 -9.45 -3.35 -5.94
CA LEU A 411 -9.68 -2.11 -6.66
C LEU A 411 -8.81 -2.05 -7.90
N THR A 412 -9.41 -1.82 -9.05
CA THR A 412 -8.69 -1.55 -10.29
C THR A 412 -8.76 -0.06 -10.64
N THR A 413 -7.61 0.55 -10.89
CA THR A 413 -7.49 1.90 -11.42
C THR A 413 -6.87 1.84 -12.80
N ILE A 414 -7.52 2.44 -13.80
CA ILE A 414 -7.04 2.48 -15.19
C ILE A 414 -6.81 3.95 -15.54
N VAL A 415 -5.58 4.30 -15.89
CA VAL A 415 -5.22 5.67 -16.27
C VAL A 415 -4.84 5.75 -17.75
N PRO A 416 -5.00 6.91 -18.41
CA PRO A 416 -4.60 7.08 -19.82
C PRO A 416 -3.16 6.61 -20.10
N ALA A 417 -2.93 6.10 -21.30
CA ALA A 417 -1.69 5.44 -21.72
C ALA A 417 -0.43 6.32 -21.62
N ASP A 418 -0.56 7.64 -21.67
CA ASP A 418 0.50 8.62 -21.52
C ASP A 418 0.99 8.77 -20.08
N LYS A 419 0.14 8.44 -19.08
CA LYS A 419 0.54 8.43 -17.66
C LYS A 419 1.39 7.20 -17.36
N LYS A 420 2.66 7.39 -17.07
CA LYS A 420 3.59 6.30 -16.68
C LYS A 420 3.44 5.89 -15.21
N LEU A 421 3.21 6.85 -14.33
CA LEU A 421 2.94 6.60 -12.92
C LEU A 421 1.44 6.56 -12.70
N ILE A 422 0.96 5.44 -12.15
CA ILE A 422 -0.46 5.21 -11.93
C ILE A 422 -0.80 5.62 -10.50
N HIS A 423 -1.18 6.88 -10.36
CA HIS A 423 -1.56 7.42 -9.08
C HIS A 423 -2.70 8.43 -9.26
N GLY A 424 -3.52 8.60 -8.20
CA GLY A 424 -4.65 9.50 -8.21
C GLY A 424 -5.88 8.94 -8.96
N MET A 425 -6.98 9.70 -8.91
CA MET A 425 -8.27 9.28 -9.48
C MET A 425 -8.68 10.13 -10.68
N ARG A 426 -8.10 11.30 -10.82
CA ARG A 426 -8.48 12.25 -11.87
C ARG A 426 -8.20 11.66 -13.26
N ASP A 427 -9.19 11.71 -14.13
CA ASP A 427 -9.17 11.16 -15.49
C ASP A 427 -8.92 9.63 -15.56
N GLY A 428 -9.06 8.92 -14.45
CA GLY A 428 -8.94 7.46 -14.41
C GLY A 428 -10.28 6.78 -14.22
N ILE A 429 -10.37 5.53 -14.66
CA ILE A 429 -11.48 4.64 -14.35
C ILE A 429 -11.17 3.94 -13.03
N MET A 430 -12.14 3.91 -12.12
CA MET A 430 -12.04 3.14 -10.87
C MET A 430 -13.21 2.16 -10.81
N VAL A 431 -12.89 0.88 -10.72
CA VAL A 431 -13.86 -0.21 -10.72
C VAL A 431 -13.42 -1.34 -9.78
N PRO A 432 -14.35 -2.17 -9.30
CA PRO A 432 -13.97 -3.42 -8.65
C PRO A 432 -13.43 -4.39 -9.69
N THR A 433 -12.72 -5.41 -9.22
CA THR A 433 -12.21 -6.50 -10.07
C THR A 433 -13.17 -7.68 -10.03
N ARG A 434 -13.35 -8.35 -11.16
CA ARG A 434 -14.17 -9.55 -11.31
C ARG A 434 -13.36 -10.73 -11.85
N ILE A 435 -13.82 -11.93 -11.54
CA ILE A 435 -13.31 -13.15 -12.18
C ILE A 435 -14.02 -13.32 -13.52
N SER A 436 -13.25 -13.47 -14.60
CA SER A 436 -13.80 -13.77 -15.92
C SER A 436 -14.04 -15.27 -16.01
N THR A 437 -15.29 -15.69 -16.02
CA THR A 437 -15.64 -17.05 -16.45
C THR A 437 -15.41 -17.11 -17.96
N SER A 438 -14.39 -17.87 -18.37
CA SER A 438 -14.03 -18.12 -19.79
C SER A 438 -15.12 -18.86 -20.55
#